data_9fde992f4dc0efbf969458aa5d4b0357
#
_entry.id   9fde992f4dc0efbf969458aa5d4b0357
#
_cell.length_a   1.000
_cell.length_b   1.000
_cell.length_c   1.000
_cell.angle_alpha   90.00
_cell.angle_beta   90.00
_cell.angle_gamma   90.00
#
_symmetry.space_group_name_H-M   'P 1'
#
loop_
_entity.id
_entity.type
_entity.pdbx_description
1 polymer ?
#
loop_
_entity_poly.entity_id
_entity_poly.type
_entity_poly.pdbx_seq_one_letter_code
_entity_poly.pdbx_strand_id
1 'polypeptide(L)'
;MSSQLFYCITVTGSKVSADACLKLIELKKTNHKLFSTLTHLNRKLDKIRLDPALSEVKTSLLEHDCDEEDVEECYSLMKLYGYTMPGVDDSKVRSVFPVQSLLSHSCQPNLQYIEKEGGRKLVLQATTRIDKGSKLTVRYTPFLQGRLTLQKWLVEQRYVECHCPRCLDSTELGTFTR
;
A
#
# COMPACT_ATOMS: atom_id res chain seq x y z
N MET A 1 5.49 18.13 -22.11
CA MET A 1 5.56 16.99 -21.15
C MET A 1 4.80 17.43 -19.92
N SER A 2 3.55 17.00 -19.75
CA SER A 2 2.69 17.41 -18.64
C SER A 2 3.22 16.78 -17.36
N SER A 3 3.56 17.62 -16.39
CA SER A 3 3.83 17.22 -15.02
C SER A 3 2.57 16.62 -14.43
N GLN A 4 2.44 15.29 -14.46
CA GLN A 4 1.45 14.62 -13.64
C GLN A 4 1.86 14.86 -12.18
N LEU A 5 1.13 15.74 -11.52
CA LEU A 5 1.18 15.92 -10.08
C LEU A 5 0.79 14.57 -9.44
N PHE A 6 1.79 13.82 -8.99
CA PHE A 6 1.58 12.62 -8.18
C PHE A 6 1.19 13.10 -6.79
N TYR A 7 -0.10 13.21 -6.53
CA TYR A 7 -0.58 13.44 -5.17
C TYR A 7 -0.23 12.22 -4.31
N CYS A 8 0.61 12.44 -3.34
CA CYS A 8 0.96 11.50 -2.31
C CYS A 8 0.31 11.98 -1.02
N ILE A 9 -0.46 11.13 -0.38
CA ILE A 9 -0.95 11.39 0.98
C ILE A 9 0.06 10.77 1.91
N THR A 10 0.81 11.63 2.58
CA THR A 10 1.88 11.24 3.49
C THR A 10 1.50 11.55 4.92
N VAL A 11 1.65 10.57 5.79
CA VAL A 11 1.47 10.70 7.25
C VAL A 11 2.68 10.14 7.97
N THR A 12 3.00 10.71 9.12
CA THR A 12 4.07 10.20 9.97
C THR A 12 3.62 8.91 10.66
N GLY A 13 4.55 7.97 10.81
CA GLY A 13 4.31 6.68 11.46
C GLY A 13 4.17 5.49 10.49
N SER A 14 4.40 4.29 11.02
CA SER A 14 4.32 3.04 10.24
C SER A 14 2.95 2.37 10.29
N LYS A 15 2.11 2.73 11.26
CA LYS A 15 0.74 2.23 11.42
C LYS A 15 -0.27 3.18 10.77
N VAL A 16 -1.45 2.67 10.45
CA VAL A 16 -2.57 3.53 10.07
C VAL A 16 -3.05 4.25 11.33
N SER A 17 -3.11 5.57 11.27
CA SER A 17 -3.49 6.43 12.39
C SER A 17 -4.76 7.23 12.06
N ALA A 18 -5.38 7.80 13.08
CA ALA A 18 -6.51 8.70 12.93
C ALA A 18 -6.16 9.90 12.02
N ASP A 19 -4.97 10.51 12.19
CA ASP A 19 -4.48 11.60 11.32
C ASP A 19 -4.41 11.18 9.84
N ALA A 20 -4.01 9.93 9.57
CA ALA A 20 -3.98 9.41 8.21
C ALA A 20 -5.39 9.33 7.60
N CYS A 21 -6.36 8.88 8.37
CA CYS A 21 -7.75 8.80 7.92
C CYS A 21 -8.34 10.20 7.71
N LEU A 22 -8.10 11.14 8.62
CA LEU A 22 -8.56 12.53 8.47
C LEU A 22 -8.06 13.19 7.20
N LYS A 23 -6.78 13.04 6.87
CA LYS A 23 -6.20 13.58 5.62
C LYS A 23 -6.83 12.96 4.37
N LEU A 24 -7.18 11.68 4.40
CA LEU A 24 -7.90 11.04 3.31
C LEU A 24 -9.35 11.49 3.20
N ILE A 25 -10.04 11.67 4.33
CA ILE A 25 -11.40 12.22 4.39
C ILE A 25 -11.41 13.65 3.84
N GLU A 26 -10.44 14.47 4.22
CA GLU A 26 -10.27 15.81 3.68
C GLU A 26 -10.04 15.78 2.15
N LEU A 27 -9.21 14.87 1.67
CA LEU A 27 -9.03 14.66 0.23
C LEU A 27 -10.32 14.25 -0.45
N LYS A 28 -11.13 13.37 0.15
CA LYS A 28 -12.44 12.95 -0.37
C LYS A 28 -13.35 14.17 -0.57
N LYS A 29 -13.37 15.09 0.42
CA LYS A 29 -14.14 16.32 0.37
C LYS A 29 -13.61 17.34 -0.65
N THR A 30 -12.30 17.49 -0.77
CA THR A 30 -11.65 18.54 -1.60
C THR A 30 -11.34 18.09 -3.03
N ASN A 31 -11.05 16.81 -3.25
CA ASN A 31 -10.72 16.27 -4.57
C ASN A 31 -11.31 14.87 -4.78
N HIS A 32 -12.63 14.82 -4.90
CA HIS A 32 -13.37 13.58 -5.10
C HIS A 32 -12.90 12.76 -6.31
N LYS A 33 -12.47 13.41 -7.40
CA LYS A 33 -11.97 12.73 -8.59
C LYS A 33 -10.69 11.93 -8.30
N LEU A 34 -9.76 12.50 -7.55
CA LEU A 34 -8.55 11.78 -7.15
C LEU A 34 -8.88 10.67 -6.15
N PHE A 35 -9.73 10.95 -5.17
CA PHE A 35 -10.14 9.96 -4.19
C PHE A 35 -10.84 8.77 -4.85
N SER A 36 -11.75 9.00 -5.81
CA SER A 36 -12.46 7.92 -6.52
C SER A 36 -11.53 6.98 -7.29
N THR A 37 -10.36 7.45 -7.75
CA THR A 37 -9.37 6.56 -8.37
C THR A 37 -8.78 5.55 -7.38
N LEU A 38 -8.76 5.89 -6.10
CA LEU A 38 -8.30 5.00 -5.02
C LEU A 38 -9.39 4.03 -4.58
N THR A 39 -10.66 4.45 -4.55
CA THR A 39 -11.77 3.64 -4.05
C THR A 39 -12.12 2.45 -4.96
N HIS A 40 -11.88 2.55 -6.26
CA HIS A 40 -12.01 1.40 -7.17
C HIS A 40 -11.10 0.22 -6.80
N LEU A 41 -10.09 0.45 -5.95
CA LEU A 41 -9.18 -0.58 -5.45
C LEU A 41 -9.73 -1.31 -4.22
N ASN A 42 -10.75 -0.76 -3.57
CA ASN A 42 -11.20 -1.19 -2.25
C ASN A 42 -12.16 -2.39 -2.30
N ARG A 43 -11.63 -3.59 -2.49
CA ARG A 43 -12.42 -4.82 -2.63
C ARG A 43 -12.44 -5.72 -1.38
N LYS A 44 -11.98 -5.24 -0.21
CA LYS A 44 -11.77 -6.10 0.98
C LYS A 44 -12.27 -5.47 2.27
N LEU A 45 -13.25 -4.58 2.20
CA LEU A 45 -13.83 -3.89 3.36
C LEU A 45 -14.28 -4.86 4.46
N ASP A 46 -14.93 -5.97 4.09
CA ASP A 46 -15.43 -6.94 5.08
C ASP A 46 -14.33 -7.52 5.98
N LYS A 47 -13.15 -7.79 5.39
CA LYS A 47 -11.98 -8.27 6.16
C LYS A 47 -11.37 -7.17 7.02
N ILE A 48 -11.37 -5.95 6.53
CA ILE A 48 -10.84 -4.77 7.23
C ILE A 48 -11.70 -4.42 8.46
N ARG A 49 -13.02 -4.57 8.38
CA ARG A 49 -13.94 -4.32 9.50
C ARG A 49 -13.64 -5.18 10.72
N LEU A 50 -12.97 -6.32 10.53
CA LEU A 50 -12.54 -7.22 11.59
C LEU A 50 -11.16 -6.87 12.15
N ASP A 51 -10.48 -5.84 11.63
CA ASP A 51 -9.16 -5.44 12.12
C ASP A 51 -9.30 -4.70 13.47
N PRO A 52 -8.72 -5.23 14.57
CA PRO A 52 -8.81 -4.57 15.88
C PRO A 52 -8.28 -3.13 15.89
N ALA A 53 -7.27 -2.84 15.07
CA ALA A 53 -6.70 -1.50 14.98
C ALA A 53 -7.66 -0.47 14.34
N LEU A 54 -8.67 -0.91 13.60
CA LEU A 54 -9.72 -0.02 13.10
C LEU A 54 -10.56 0.53 14.27
N SER A 55 -10.87 -0.29 15.26
CA SER A 55 -11.62 0.15 16.45
C SER A 55 -10.88 1.25 17.21
N GLU A 56 -9.55 1.13 17.36
CA GLU A 56 -8.73 2.17 17.98
C GLU A 56 -8.80 3.49 17.20
N VAL A 57 -8.73 3.41 15.86
CA VAL A 57 -8.84 4.60 14.99
C VAL A 57 -10.22 5.23 15.09
N LYS A 58 -11.30 4.43 15.05
CA LYS A 58 -12.67 4.93 15.22
C LYS A 58 -12.82 5.65 16.56
N THR A 59 -12.36 5.06 17.66
CA THR A 59 -12.40 5.67 18.99
C THR A 59 -11.65 7.01 19.01
N SER A 60 -10.49 7.10 18.37
CA SER A 60 -9.72 8.34 18.30
C SER A 60 -10.39 9.43 17.45
N LEU A 61 -11.37 9.07 16.64
CA LEU A 61 -12.09 10.01 15.76
C LEU A 61 -13.51 10.34 16.24
N LEU A 62 -13.93 9.86 17.42
CA LEU A 62 -15.27 10.13 17.97
C LEU A 62 -15.59 11.62 18.15
N GLU A 63 -14.58 12.45 18.40
CA GLU A 63 -14.72 13.91 18.56
C GLU A 63 -14.71 14.67 17.22
N HIS A 64 -14.44 13.96 16.13
CA HIS A 64 -14.40 14.54 14.79
C HIS A 64 -15.72 14.26 14.07
N ASP A 65 -16.23 15.24 13.35
CA ASP A 65 -17.44 15.10 12.51
C ASP A 65 -17.09 14.31 11.24
N CYS A 66 -16.99 12.98 11.40
CA CYS A 66 -16.63 12.04 10.34
C CYS A 66 -17.63 10.89 10.29
N ASP A 67 -18.11 10.56 9.09
CA ASP A 67 -18.91 9.36 8.85
C ASP A 67 -18.08 8.09 9.13
N GLU A 68 -18.69 7.14 9.83
CA GLU A 68 -18.04 5.86 10.15
C GLU A 68 -17.63 5.11 8.89
N GLU A 69 -18.44 5.15 7.84
CA GLU A 69 -18.13 4.54 6.54
C GLU A 69 -16.90 5.19 5.89
N ASP A 70 -16.78 6.51 5.98
CA ASP A 70 -15.60 7.24 5.48
C ASP A 70 -14.33 6.84 6.22
N VAL A 71 -14.42 6.66 7.54
CA VAL A 71 -13.28 6.18 8.35
C VAL A 71 -12.87 4.78 7.94
N GLU A 72 -13.82 3.86 7.78
CA GLU A 72 -13.55 2.48 7.33
C GLU A 72 -12.90 2.44 5.94
N GLU A 73 -13.43 3.23 5.00
CA GLU A 73 -12.89 3.32 3.66
C GLU A 73 -11.47 3.86 3.65
N CYS A 74 -11.23 4.98 4.34
CA CYS A 74 -9.90 5.60 4.42
C CYS A 74 -8.89 4.72 5.16
N TYR A 75 -9.29 4.07 6.26
CA TYR A 75 -8.46 3.09 6.95
C TYR A 75 -8.07 1.95 6.02
N SER A 76 -9.03 1.40 5.28
CA SER A 76 -8.82 0.33 4.32
C SER A 76 -7.81 0.72 3.24
N LEU A 77 -7.95 1.90 2.65
CA LEU A 77 -7.02 2.42 1.65
C LEU A 77 -5.59 2.50 2.21
N MET A 78 -5.43 3.07 3.40
CA MET A 78 -4.12 3.16 4.05
C MET A 78 -3.57 1.79 4.44
N LYS A 79 -4.38 0.87 4.91
CA LYS A 79 -3.96 -0.48 5.31
C LYS A 79 -3.49 -1.29 4.11
N LEU A 80 -4.27 -1.30 3.03
CA LEU A 80 -4.02 -2.14 1.86
C LEU A 80 -3.00 -1.55 0.90
N TYR A 81 -3.00 -0.24 0.71
CA TYR A 81 -2.21 0.43 -0.34
C TYR A 81 -1.15 1.38 0.21
N GLY A 82 -1.18 1.65 1.52
CA GLY A 82 -0.16 2.47 2.15
C GLY A 82 1.21 1.81 2.07
N TYR A 83 2.20 2.55 1.60
CA TYR A 83 3.60 2.17 1.53
C TYR A 83 4.37 2.90 2.62
N THR A 84 5.09 2.15 3.47
CA THR A 84 5.88 2.73 4.57
C THR A 84 7.32 2.93 4.11
N MET A 85 7.80 4.16 4.26
CA MET A 85 9.12 4.59 3.82
C MET A 85 9.87 5.26 4.97
N PRO A 86 11.21 5.36 4.88
CA PRO A 86 11.96 6.29 5.69
C PRO A 86 11.51 7.72 5.41
N GLY A 87 11.25 8.48 6.46
CA GLY A 87 10.99 9.90 6.36
C GLY A 87 12.27 10.71 6.59
N VAL A 88 12.10 12.01 6.76
CA VAL A 88 13.17 12.89 7.22
C VAL A 88 13.41 12.61 8.71
N ASP A 89 14.66 12.69 9.17
CA ASP A 89 15.05 12.50 10.59
C ASP A 89 14.73 11.12 11.17
N ASP A 90 15.00 10.04 10.39
CA ASP A 90 14.76 8.64 10.78
C ASP A 90 13.30 8.31 11.16
N SER A 91 12.40 9.23 10.99
CA SER A 91 10.97 8.97 11.11
C SER A 91 10.51 7.97 10.05
N LYS A 92 9.37 7.33 10.29
CA LYS A 92 8.69 6.52 9.28
C LYS A 92 7.49 7.30 8.77
N VAL A 93 7.32 7.32 7.47
CA VAL A 93 6.14 7.90 6.81
C VAL A 93 5.37 6.82 6.07
N ARG A 94 4.05 6.94 6.07
CA ARG A 94 3.18 6.07 5.31
C ARG A 94 2.46 6.88 4.24
N SER A 95 2.55 6.44 3.00
CA SER A 95 2.03 7.17 1.85
C SER A 95 1.22 6.28 0.94
N VAL A 96 0.17 6.81 0.34
CA VAL A 96 -0.59 6.15 -0.73
C VAL A 96 -0.29 6.84 -2.05
N PHE A 97 0.11 6.07 -3.03
CA PHE A 97 0.40 6.52 -4.39
C PHE A 97 -0.60 5.87 -5.35
N PRO A 98 -1.48 6.63 -6.01
CA PRO A 98 -2.55 6.05 -6.83
C PRO A 98 -2.05 5.10 -7.92
N VAL A 99 -1.02 5.47 -8.66
CA VAL A 99 -0.46 4.63 -9.74
C VAL A 99 0.18 3.36 -9.18
N GLN A 100 0.94 3.48 -8.08
CA GLN A 100 1.55 2.31 -7.43
C GLN A 100 0.50 1.34 -6.88
N SER A 101 -0.61 1.85 -6.39
CA SER A 101 -1.70 1.04 -5.83
C SER A 101 -2.37 0.13 -6.87
N LEU A 102 -2.25 0.45 -8.16
CA LEU A 102 -2.75 -0.38 -9.27
C LEU A 102 -1.85 -1.59 -9.57
N LEU A 103 -0.59 -1.58 -9.11
CA LEU A 103 0.37 -2.62 -9.44
C LEU A 103 0.16 -3.85 -8.55
N SER A 104 0.23 -5.02 -9.17
CA SER A 104 0.09 -6.29 -8.46
C SER A 104 1.40 -6.69 -7.76
N HIS A 105 1.28 -7.50 -6.70
CA HIS A 105 2.44 -8.09 -6.06
C HIS A 105 3.06 -9.23 -6.88
N SER A 106 4.40 -9.31 -6.85
CA SER A 106 5.18 -10.51 -7.16
C SER A 106 6.37 -10.61 -6.22
N CYS A 107 6.74 -11.82 -5.81
CA CYS A 107 7.97 -12.06 -5.06
C CYS A 107 9.22 -11.91 -5.95
N GLN A 108 9.03 -12.00 -7.28
CA GLN A 108 10.02 -11.70 -8.33
C GLN A 108 9.43 -10.58 -9.21
N PRO A 109 9.45 -9.34 -8.76
CA PRO A 109 8.84 -8.24 -9.49
C PRO A 109 9.71 -7.80 -10.66
N ASN A 110 9.09 -7.20 -11.68
CA ASN A 110 9.78 -6.56 -12.79
C ASN A 110 9.97 -5.05 -12.62
N LEU A 111 9.43 -4.48 -11.54
CA LEU A 111 9.64 -3.10 -11.14
C LEU A 111 10.16 -3.02 -9.70
N GLN A 112 10.98 -2.00 -9.42
CA GLN A 112 11.38 -1.62 -8.07
C GLN A 112 10.98 -0.18 -7.77
N TYR A 113 10.85 0.12 -6.47
CA TYR A 113 10.64 1.47 -5.99
C TYR A 113 11.97 2.18 -5.77
N ILE A 114 12.02 3.45 -6.20
CA ILE A 114 13.05 4.41 -5.82
C ILE A 114 12.35 5.56 -5.11
N GLU A 115 12.61 5.70 -3.84
CA GLU A 115 12.09 6.77 -3.02
C GLU A 115 12.90 8.04 -3.23
N LYS A 116 12.21 9.16 -3.30
CA LYS A 116 12.80 10.49 -3.44
C LYS A 116 12.05 11.50 -2.57
N GLU A 117 12.72 12.60 -2.27
CA GLU A 117 12.12 13.75 -1.58
C GLU A 117 11.50 13.39 -0.22
N GLY A 118 12.20 12.55 0.59
CA GLY A 118 11.74 12.19 1.93
C GLY A 118 10.39 11.46 1.92
N GLY A 119 10.19 10.54 0.96
CA GLY A 119 8.95 9.76 0.87
C GLY A 119 7.79 10.45 0.15
N ARG A 120 7.99 11.66 -0.40
CA ARG A 120 6.95 12.38 -1.13
C ARG A 120 6.84 11.96 -2.59
N LYS A 121 7.89 11.36 -3.15
CA LYS A 121 7.95 10.91 -4.54
C LYS A 121 8.42 9.48 -4.64
N LEU A 122 7.68 8.69 -5.39
CA LEU A 122 8.00 7.30 -5.69
C LEU A 122 8.24 7.15 -7.20
N VAL A 123 9.43 6.71 -7.57
CA VAL A 123 9.79 6.39 -8.95
C VAL A 123 9.75 4.87 -9.12
N LEU A 124 9.06 4.40 -10.15
CA LEU A 124 9.04 3.00 -10.55
C LEU A 124 10.10 2.80 -11.62
N GLN A 125 11.05 1.91 -11.35
CA GLN A 125 12.12 1.56 -12.27
C GLN A 125 12.02 0.09 -12.66
N ALA A 126 12.13 -0.19 -13.97
CA ALA A 126 12.23 -1.56 -14.45
C ALA A 126 13.53 -2.24 -13.97
N THR A 127 13.41 -3.44 -13.43
CA THR A 127 14.55 -4.27 -12.99
C THR A 127 15.00 -5.25 -14.06
N THR A 128 14.14 -5.51 -15.03
CA THR A 128 14.37 -6.41 -16.16
C THR A 128 13.73 -5.82 -17.41
N ARG A 129 14.04 -6.37 -18.58
CA ARG A 129 13.30 -6.08 -19.80
C ARG A 129 11.82 -6.46 -19.61
N ILE A 130 10.93 -5.56 -19.98
CA ILE A 130 9.49 -5.74 -19.91
C ILE A 130 8.92 -5.64 -21.33
N ASP A 131 8.37 -6.72 -21.84
CA ASP A 131 7.78 -6.72 -23.18
C ASP A 131 6.37 -6.09 -23.15
N LYS A 132 5.94 -5.57 -24.30
CA LYS A 132 4.59 -4.98 -24.44
C LYS A 132 3.51 -5.99 -24.05
N GLY A 133 2.60 -5.57 -23.20
CA GLY A 133 1.49 -6.41 -22.70
C GLY A 133 1.84 -7.22 -21.45
N SER A 134 3.10 -7.21 -21.00
CA SER A 134 3.48 -7.86 -19.75
C SER A 134 2.86 -7.15 -18.55
N LYS A 135 2.44 -7.94 -17.56
CA LYS A 135 1.91 -7.42 -16.29
C LYS A 135 3.03 -6.74 -15.51
N LEU A 136 2.80 -5.49 -15.11
CA LEU A 136 3.69 -4.75 -14.23
C LEU A 136 3.50 -5.21 -12.79
N THR A 137 4.58 -5.55 -12.12
CA THR A 137 4.56 -6.08 -10.76
C THR A 137 5.60 -5.43 -9.88
N VAL A 138 5.26 -5.27 -8.61
CA VAL A 138 6.12 -4.72 -7.56
C VAL A 138 6.13 -5.63 -6.35
N ARG A 139 7.06 -5.45 -5.45
CA ARG A 139 7.07 -6.16 -4.17
C ARG A 139 6.30 -5.36 -3.12
N TYR A 140 5.34 -5.99 -2.45
CA TYR A 140 4.61 -5.39 -1.33
C TYR A 140 5.32 -5.56 0.01
N THR A 141 6.14 -6.61 0.13
CA THR A 141 6.84 -6.93 1.36
C THR A 141 8.11 -6.10 1.51
N PRO A 142 8.40 -5.56 2.71
CA PRO A 142 9.57 -4.72 2.93
C PRO A 142 10.90 -5.50 3.00
N PHE A 143 10.84 -6.83 3.06
CA PHE A 143 12.01 -7.68 3.32
C PHE A 143 12.08 -8.87 2.37
N LEU A 144 13.29 -9.40 2.23
CA LEU A 144 13.57 -10.63 1.52
C LEU A 144 13.60 -11.78 2.53
N GLN A 145 12.59 -12.65 2.49
CA GLN A 145 12.46 -13.81 3.38
C GLN A 145 12.02 -15.05 2.61
N GLY A 146 12.06 -16.19 3.27
CA GLY A 146 11.58 -17.44 2.74
C GLY A 146 10.10 -17.40 2.33
N ARG A 147 9.71 -18.24 1.38
CA ARG A 147 8.39 -18.27 0.76
C ARG A 147 7.25 -18.28 1.78
N LEU A 148 7.30 -19.18 2.76
CA LEU A 148 6.22 -19.34 3.74
C LEU A 148 6.00 -18.08 4.59
N THR A 149 7.08 -17.43 5.01
CA THR A 149 7.00 -16.18 5.79
C THR A 149 6.42 -15.04 4.97
N LEU A 150 6.80 -14.93 3.68
CA LEU A 150 6.25 -13.94 2.77
C LEU A 150 4.77 -14.16 2.49
N GLN A 151 4.35 -15.41 2.27
CA GLN A 151 2.95 -15.76 2.06
C GLN A 151 2.11 -15.40 3.30
N LYS A 152 2.55 -15.82 4.48
CA LYS A 152 1.88 -15.50 5.75
C LYS A 152 1.73 -13.98 5.89
N TRP A 153 2.81 -13.22 5.72
CA TRP A 153 2.78 -11.76 5.80
C TRP A 153 1.80 -11.13 4.80
N LEU A 154 1.80 -11.58 3.54
CA LEU A 154 0.90 -11.08 2.50
C LEU A 154 -0.57 -11.32 2.84
N VAL A 155 -0.89 -12.51 3.36
CA VAL A 155 -2.25 -12.83 3.79
C VAL A 155 -2.68 -11.97 4.98
N GLU A 156 -1.82 -11.85 6.01
CA GLU A 156 -2.13 -11.12 7.23
C GLU A 156 -2.17 -9.59 7.03
N GLN A 157 -1.24 -9.04 6.25
CA GLN A 157 -1.09 -7.59 6.11
C GLN A 157 -1.75 -6.99 4.87
N ARG A 158 -1.98 -7.79 3.84
CA ARG A 158 -2.51 -7.32 2.55
C ARG A 158 -3.73 -8.10 2.07
N TYR A 159 -4.11 -9.17 2.79
CA TYR A 159 -5.17 -10.09 2.39
C TYR A 159 -4.99 -10.62 0.95
N VAL A 160 -3.74 -10.91 0.58
CA VAL A 160 -3.35 -11.35 -0.77
C VAL A 160 -2.63 -12.68 -0.68
N GLU A 161 -3.05 -13.65 -1.47
CA GLU A 161 -2.30 -14.86 -1.77
C GLU A 161 -1.46 -14.63 -3.04
N CYS A 162 -0.17 -14.92 -2.97
CA CYS A 162 0.72 -14.76 -4.10
C CYS A 162 0.88 -16.06 -4.87
N HIS A 163 0.58 -16.01 -6.17
CA HIS A 163 0.73 -17.12 -7.11
C HIS A 163 1.79 -16.82 -8.20
N CYS A 164 2.83 -16.04 -7.85
CA CYS A 164 3.93 -15.79 -8.78
C CYS A 164 4.76 -17.07 -9.01
N PRO A 165 5.59 -17.14 -10.06
CA PRO A 165 6.38 -18.34 -10.36
C PRO A 165 7.18 -18.86 -9.17
N ARG A 166 7.80 -17.97 -8.39
CA ARG A 166 8.52 -18.33 -7.16
C ARG A 166 7.62 -19.00 -6.11
N CYS A 167 6.39 -18.52 -5.94
CA CYS A 167 5.46 -19.09 -4.95
C CYS A 167 4.85 -20.42 -5.41
N LEU A 168 4.77 -20.64 -6.71
CA LEU A 168 4.27 -21.90 -7.31
C LEU A 168 5.36 -22.96 -7.42
N ASP A 169 6.64 -22.58 -7.33
CA ASP A 169 7.75 -23.53 -7.37
C ASP A 169 7.80 -24.37 -6.10
N SER A 170 7.46 -25.66 -6.21
CA SER A 170 7.47 -26.61 -5.10
C SER A 170 8.88 -27.01 -4.68
N THR A 171 9.90 -26.77 -5.50
CA THR A 171 11.30 -27.12 -5.22
C THR A 171 11.99 -26.09 -4.33
N GLU A 172 11.48 -24.85 -4.28
CA GLU A 172 11.96 -23.83 -3.37
C GLU A 172 11.52 -24.10 -1.92
N LEU A 173 12.33 -24.78 -1.16
CA LEU A 173 12.15 -25.04 0.29
C LEU A 173 12.33 -23.80 1.16
N GLY A 174 12.00 -22.61 0.66
CA GLY A 174 12.09 -21.35 1.40
C GLY A 174 13.49 -20.74 1.47
N THR A 175 14.47 -21.30 0.76
CA THR A 175 15.82 -20.75 0.66
C THR A 175 15.89 -19.66 -0.43
N PHE A 176 16.68 -18.62 -0.13
CA PHE A 176 17.08 -17.64 -1.13
C PHE A 176 18.01 -18.34 -2.14
N THR A 177 17.55 -18.58 -3.35
CA THR A 177 18.47 -18.67 -4.48
C THR A 177 18.64 -17.26 -5.06
N ARG A 178 19.89 -16.84 -5.15
CA ARG A 178 20.33 -15.55 -5.72
C ARG A 178 19.96 -15.43 -7.19
#